data_782dc71fd0f8df26ca73ec6db09e854c
#
_entry.id   782dc71fd0f8df26ca73ec6db09e854c
#
_cell.length_a   1.000
_cell.length_b   1.000
_cell.length_c   1.000
_cell.angle_alpha   90.00
_cell.angle_beta   90.00
_cell.angle_gamma   90.00
#
_symmetry.space_group_name_H-M   'P 1'
#
loop_
_entity.id
_entity.type
_entity.pdbx_description
1 polymer ?
#
loop_
_entity_poly.entity_id
_entity_poly.type
_entity_poly.pdbx_seq_one_letter_code
_entity_poly.pdbx_strand_id
1 'polypeptide(L)'
;MTSWNNKQARRTRAADGLWGYGPVYRSQSLDRGVRRRLRGGRKMTLPKLVDAMEDAATVDLRGSQVLPWALRVLGKPKKKDAKLRAAIATLRAWYRSGSHRIDRNRDGAYDQADAVRIMDAWWPRWMRAEFQPLLGRSLFDDVAGMNELVNAPNNGGQHLGSAWQ
;
A
#
# COMPACT_ATOMS: atom_id res chain seq x y z
N MET A 1 -21.42 -6.08 -3.40
CA MET A 1 -20.41 -5.79 -4.44
C MET A 1 -19.69 -4.52 -4.05
N THR A 2 -18.38 -4.52 -4.11
CA THR A 2 -17.55 -3.33 -3.84
C THR A 2 -16.95 -2.84 -5.16
N SER A 3 -16.81 -1.53 -5.31
CA SER A 3 -16.19 -0.92 -6.48
C SER A 3 -15.26 0.20 -6.05
N TRP A 4 -14.13 0.33 -6.76
CA TRP A 4 -13.20 1.44 -6.64
C TRP A 4 -12.53 1.69 -7.98
N ASN A 5 -13.32 2.16 -8.94
CA ASN A 5 -12.89 2.37 -10.32
C ASN A 5 -12.38 1.10 -11.05
N ASN A 6 -12.60 -0.06 -10.47
CA ASN A 6 -12.22 -1.34 -11.08
C ASN A 6 -13.36 -1.90 -11.93
N LYS A 7 -13.02 -2.78 -12.83
CA LYS A 7 -14.01 -3.55 -13.58
C LYS A 7 -14.74 -4.53 -12.65
N GLN A 8 -16.07 -4.41 -12.56
CA GLN A 8 -16.86 -5.15 -11.57
C GLN A 8 -17.18 -6.60 -12.01
N ALA A 9 -17.31 -6.84 -13.30
CA ALA A 9 -17.65 -8.16 -13.83
C ALA A 9 -17.11 -8.37 -15.25
N ARG A 10 -17.06 -9.63 -15.67
CA ARG A 10 -16.74 -9.96 -17.07
C ARG A 10 -17.79 -9.32 -17.98
N ARG A 11 -17.37 -8.82 -19.14
CA ARG A 11 -18.22 -8.21 -20.17
C ARG A 11 -18.90 -6.89 -19.75
N THR A 12 -18.62 -6.33 -18.58
CA THR A 12 -19.03 -4.95 -18.27
C THR A 12 -18.15 -3.96 -19.02
N ARG A 13 -18.76 -2.87 -19.48
CA ARG A 13 -18.09 -1.72 -20.12
C ARG A 13 -18.40 -0.46 -19.34
N ALA A 14 -17.51 0.51 -19.40
CA ALA A 14 -17.78 1.84 -18.88
C ALA A 14 -18.88 2.51 -19.76
N ALA A 15 -19.83 3.17 -19.12
CA ALA A 15 -20.95 3.80 -19.84
C ALA A 15 -20.50 5.00 -20.69
N ASP A 16 -19.38 5.58 -20.37
CA ASP A 16 -18.81 6.74 -21.04
C ASP A 16 -17.87 6.40 -22.22
N GLY A 17 -17.73 5.12 -22.54
CA GLY A 17 -16.80 4.67 -23.57
C GLY A 17 -15.31 4.74 -23.18
N LEU A 18 -14.98 5.21 -21.99
CA LEU A 18 -13.62 5.20 -21.49
C LEU A 18 -13.21 3.77 -21.09
N TRP A 19 -12.04 3.38 -21.52
CA TRP A 19 -11.55 2.01 -21.32
C TRP A 19 -10.68 1.82 -20.09
N GLY A 20 -10.40 2.92 -19.38
CA GLY A 20 -9.55 2.92 -18.21
C GLY A 20 -10.27 2.45 -16.96
N TYR A 21 -10.03 1.21 -16.55
CA TYR A 21 -10.41 0.76 -15.21
C TYR A 21 -9.22 0.89 -14.28
N GLY A 22 -9.48 1.35 -13.06
CA GLY A 22 -8.47 1.34 -12.02
C GLY A 22 -8.11 -0.08 -11.57
N PRO A 23 -6.95 -0.25 -10.91
CA PRO A 23 -6.52 -1.55 -10.41
C PRO A 23 -7.47 -2.10 -9.35
N VAL A 24 -7.50 -3.41 -9.20
CA VAL A 24 -8.42 -4.11 -8.29
C VAL A 24 -8.02 -4.04 -6.81
N TYR A 25 -6.82 -3.62 -6.49
CA TYR A 25 -6.27 -3.72 -5.13
C TYR A 25 -7.03 -2.93 -4.08
N ARG A 26 -7.49 -1.73 -4.43
CA ARG A 26 -8.31 -0.90 -3.52
C ARG A 26 -9.67 -1.53 -3.27
N SER A 27 -10.32 -2.01 -4.33
CA SER A 27 -11.60 -2.71 -4.19
C SER A 27 -11.46 -3.99 -3.38
N GLN A 28 -10.36 -4.73 -3.53
CA GLN A 28 -10.05 -5.90 -2.71
C GLN A 28 -9.84 -5.52 -1.23
N SER A 29 -9.17 -4.41 -0.95
CA SER A 29 -8.97 -3.92 0.42
C SER A 29 -10.30 -3.51 1.06
N LEU A 30 -11.16 -2.82 0.30
CA LEU A 30 -12.50 -2.47 0.73
C LEU A 30 -13.36 -3.72 0.98
N ASP A 31 -13.36 -4.67 0.05
CA ASP A 31 -14.11 -5.93 0.18
C ASP A 31 -13.67 -6.72 1.44
N ARG A 32 -12.37 -6.82 1.67
CA ARG A 32 -11.83 -7.45 2.89
C ARG A 32 -12.29 -6.72 4.15
N GLY A 33 -12.25 -5.38 4.14
CA GLY A 33 -12.72 -4.53 5.24
C GLY A 33 -14.20 -4.76 5.57
N VAL A 34 -15.03 -4.79 4.54
CA VAL A 34 -16.47 -5.06 4.64
C VAL A 34 -16.73 -6.49 5.16
N ARG A 35 -16.13 -7.50 4.54
CA ARG A 35 -16.30 -8.91 4.96
C ARG A 35 -15.87 -9.16 6.40
N ARG A 36 -14.77 -8.53 6.83
CA ARG A 36 -14.30 -8.63 8.23
C ARG A 36 -15.34 -8.11 9.21
N ARG A 37 -16.03 -7.01 8.88
CA ARG A 37 -17.03 -6.38 9.74
C ARG A 37 -18.36 -7.13 9.76
N LEU A 38 -18.63 -7.93 8.72
CA LEU A 38 -19.84 -8.77 8.63
C LEU A 38 -19.67 -10.17 9.22
N ARG A 39 -18.45 -10.57 9.61
CA ARG A 39 -18.23 -11.91 10.16
C ARG A 39 -19.12 -12.23 11.34
N GLY A 40 -19.61 -13.46 11.41
CA GLY A 40 -20.49 -13.92 12.51
C GLY A 40 -21.89 -13.33 12.46
N GLY A 41 -22.41 -13.02 11.28
CA GLY A 41 -23.77 -12.48 11.11
C GLY A 41 -23.96 -11.04 11.56
N ARG A 42 -22.85 -10.32 11.81
CA ARG A 42 -22.94 -8.91 12.26
C ARG A 42 -23.51 -8.02 11.16
N LYS A 43 -24.34 -7.09 11.53
CA LYS A 43 -24.90 -6.09 10.62
C LYS A 43 -23.88 -4.98 10.33
N MET A 44 -23.87 -4.50 9.09
CA MET A 44 -23.17 -3.30 8.71
C MET A 44 -23.92 -2.08 9.21
N THR A 45 -23.21 -1.16 9.85
CA THR A 45 -23.70 0.17 10.18
C THR A 45 -22.94 1.21 9.37
N LEU A 46 -23.47 2.42 9.26
CA LEU A 46 -22.80 3.50 8.53
C LEU A 46 -21.38 3.78 9.07
N PRO A 47 -21.16 3.91 10.40
CA PRO A 47 -19.80 4.06 10.93
C PRO A 47 -18.87 2.93 10.52
N LYS A 48 -19.30 1.67 10.61
CA LYS A 48 -18.49 0.52 10.18
C LYS A 48 -18.16 0.52 8.70
N LEU A 49 -19.07 1.04 7.87
CA LEU A 49 -18.81 1.17 6.44
C LEU A 49 -17.77 2.27 6.17
N VAL A 50 -17.92 3.42 6.83
CA VAL A 50 -16.93 4.52 6.74
C VAL A 50 -15.55 4.04 7.19
N ASP A 51 -15.46 3.36 8.34
CA ASP A 51 -14.19 2.75 8.82
C ASP A 51 -13.59 1.76 7.79
N ALA A 52 -14.43 1.01 7.07
CA ALA A 52 -13.93 0.09 6.05
C ALA A 52 -13.38 0.83 4.83
N MET A 53 -14.00 1.97 4.49
CA MET A 53 -13.52 2.85 3.40
C MET A 53 -12.22 3.55 3.79
N GLU A 54 -12.12 4.07 5.02
CA GLU A 54 -10.88 4.68 5.54
C GLU A 54 -9.73 3.68 5.58
N ASP A 55 -9.97 2.47 6.11
CA ASP A 55 -8.99 1.40 6.09
C ASP A 55 -8.47 1.14 4.66
N ALA A 56 -9.38 1.05 3.69
CA ALA A 56 -9.00 0.79 2.30
C ALA A 56 -8.30 1.98 1.62
N ALA A 57 -8.66 3.21 2.01
CA ALA A 57 -8.09 4.43 1.45
C ALA A 57 -6.70 4.74 1.99
N THR A 58 -6.42 4.37 3.23
CA THR A 58 -5.19 4.77 3.93
C THR A 58 -4.13 3.69 4.01
N VAL A 59 -4.49 2.43 3.74
CA VAL A 59 -3.51 1.33 3.79
C VAL A 59 -2.43 1.48 2.71
N ASP A 60 -1.17 1.41 3.13
CA ASP A 60 -0.03 1.31 2.22
C ASP A 60 0.18 -0.16 1.85
N LEU A 61 -0.02 -0.49 0.58
CA LEU A 61 0.07 -1.86 0.08
C LEU A 61 1.49 -2.42 0.18
N ARG A 62 2.51 -1.59 0.05
CA ARG A 62 3.90 -1.99 0.26
C ARG A 62 4.12 -2.45 1.69
N GLY A 63 3.58 -1.68 2.65
CA GLY A 63 3.65 -2.01 4.07
C GLY A 63 2.83 -3.24 4.44
N SER A 64 1.64 -3.37 3.89
CA SER A 64 0.72 -4.45 4.27
C SER A 64 0.98 -5.78 3.54
N GLN A 65 1.46 -5.75 2.31
CA GLN A 65 1.61 -6.94 1.48
C GLN A 65 3.07 -7.36 1.25
N VAL A 66 3.98 -6.40 1.08
CA VAL A 66 5.37 -6.69 0.71
C VAL A 66 6.32 -6.68 1.92
N LEU A 67 6.15 -5.71 2.81
CA LEU A 67 7.00 -5.57 4.00
C LEU A 67 7.13 -6.84 4.86
N PRO A 68 6.07 -7.66 5.08
CA PRO A 68 6.21 -8.90 5.84
C PRO A 68 7.26 -9.86 5.26
N TRP A 69 7.34 -9.95 3.95
CA TRP A 69 8.32 -10.78 3.25
C TRP A 69 9.72 -10.21 3.38
N ALA A 70 9.87 -8.88 3.17
CA ALA A 70 11.14 -8.20 3.37
C ALA A 70 11.67 -8.37 4.79
N LEU A 71 10.82 -8.22 5.80
CA LEU A 71 11.19 -8.40 7.21
C LEU A 71 11.59 -9.85 7.52
N ARG A 72 11.07 -10.82 6.79
CA ARG A 72 11.47 -12.23 6.90
C ARG A 72 12.86 -12.44 6.31
N VAL A 73 13.12 -11.90 5.13
CA VAL A 73 14.42 -11.98 4.45
C VAL A 73 15.51 -11.26 5.24
N LEU A 74 15.23 -10.08 5.75
CA LEU A 74 16.17 -9.32 6.57
C LEU A 74 16.54 -10.02 7.90
N GLY A 75 15.64 -10.85 8.41
CA GLY A 75 15.87 -11.60 9.62
C GLY A 75 16.16 -10.75 10.86
N LYS A 76 17.13 -11.19 11.67
CA LYS A 76 17.60 -10.46 12.86
C LYS A 76 18.92 -9.76 12.54
N PRO A 77 18.96 -8.42 12.53
CA PRO A 77 20.21 -7.68 12.29
C PRO A 77 21.22 -7.92 13.41
N LYS A 78 22.51 -7.82 13.07
CA LYS A 78 23.60 -7.97 14.04
C LYS A 78 23.48 -6.96 15.18
N LYS A 79 23.97 -7.31 16.37
CA LYS A 79 23.88 -6.43 17.56
C LYS A 79 24.52 -5.07 17.33
N LYS A 80 25.62 -4.99 16.58
CA LYS A 80 26.33 -3.74 16.25
C LYS A 80 25.53 -2.78 15.37
N ASP A 81 24.54 -3.26 14.63
CA ASP A 81 23.77 -2.46 13.69
C ASP A 81 22.54 -1.82 14.37
N ALA A 82 22.78 -0.98 15.38
CA ALA A 82 21.71 -0.39 16.21
C ALA A 82 20.68 0.41 15.38
N LYS A 83 21.13 1.20 14.40
CA LYS A 83 20.26 1.99 13.52
C LYS A 83 19.36 1.09 12.66
N LEU A 84 19.90 0.02 12.08
CA LEU A 84 19.14 -0.94 11.31
C LEU A 84 18.11 -1.68 12.18
N ARG A 85 18.47 -2.05 13.40
CA ARG A 85 17.51 -2.67 14.35
C ARG A 85 16.35 -1.74 14.67
N ALA A 86 16.65 -0.46 14.92
CA ALA A 86 15.62 0.55 15.19
C ALA A 86 14.69 0.72 13.99
N ALA A 87 15.23 0.86 12.79
CA ALA A 87 14.43 0.97 11.57
C ALA A 87 13.53 -0.25 11.34
N ILE A 88 14.06 -1.46 11.52
CA ILE A 88 13.27 -2.70 11.40
C ILE A 88 12.19 -2.78 12.50
N ALA A 89 12.48 -2.34 13.71
CA ALA A 89 11.48 -2.29 14.79
C ALA A 89 10.33 -1.32 14.45
N THR A 90 10.67 -0.13 13.94
CA THR A 90 9.70 0.87 13.48
C THR A 90 8.81 0.32 12.36
N LEU A 91 9.40 -0.28 11.34
CA LEU A 91 8.65 -0.91 10.24
C LEU A 91 7.75 -2.06 10.72
N ARG A 92 8.23 -2.89 11.65
CA ARG A 92 7.42 -3.97 12.26
C ARG A 92 6.23 -3.43 13.05
N ALA A 93 6.42 -2.36 13.80
CA ALA A 93 5.34 -1.72 14.55
C ALA A 93 4.27 -1.19 13.58
N TRP A 94 4.68 -0.50 12.54
CA TRP A 94 3.79 -0.02 11.49
C TRP A 94 3.01 -1.15 10.79
N TYR A 95 3.69 -2.21 10.39
CA TYR A 95 3.03 -3.38 9.81
C TYR A 95 1.97 -3.98 10.76
N ARG A 96 2.29 -4.11 12.04
CA ARG A 96 1.35 -4.66 13.04
C ARG A 96 0.14 -3.75 13.26
N SER A 97 0.27 -2.45 13.07
CA SER A 97 -0.84 -1.48 13.17
C SER A 97 -1.68 -1.37 11.89
N GLY A 98 -1.36 -2.16 10.84
CA GLY A 98 -2.12 -2.19 9.60
C GLY A 98 -1.49 -1.44 8.44
N SER A 99 -0.29 -0.88 8.61
CA SER A 99 0.45 -0.16 7.56
C SER A 99 -0.33 1.03 6.99
N HIS A 100 -1.01 1.77 7.83
CA HIS A 100 -1.78 2.92 7.39
C HIS A 100 -0.92 4.19 7.28
N ARG A 101 -1.27 5.01 6.29
CA ARG A 101 -0.84 6.40 6.14
C ARG A 101 -2.00 7.27 6.60
N ILE A 102 -2.09 7.52 7.86
CA ILE A 102 -3.18 8.24 8.48
C ILE A 102 -2.66 9.22 9.53
N ASP A 103 -3.28 10.37 9.57
CA ASP A 103 -3.07 11.44 10.55
C ASP A 103 -4.40 11.60 11.32
N ARG A 104 -4.55 10.88 12.45
CA ARG A 104 -5.78 10.89 13.22
C ARG A 104 -5.95 12.13 14.07
N ASN A 105 -4.82 12.67 14.55
CA ASN A 105 -4.82 13.87 15.38
C ASN A 105 -4.84 15.17 14.56
N ARG A 106 -4.68 15.09 13.24
CA ARG A 106 -4.71 16.22 12.30
C ARG A 106 -3.63 17.27 12.55
N ASP A 107 -2.44 16.81 12.93
CA ASP A 107 -1.28 17.68 13.13
C ASP A 107 -0.46 17.90 11.85
N GLY A 108 -0.85 17.33 10.75
CA GLY A 108 -0.16 17.42 9.47
C GLY A 108 0.92 16.35 9.27
N ALA A 109 1.06 15.43 10.20
CA ALA A 109 1.98 14.30 10.10
C ALA A 109 1.25 12.96 10.24
N TYR A 110 1.75 11.92 9.59
CA TYR A 110 1.19 10.60 9.82
C TYR A 110 1.50 10.10 11.24
N ASP A 111 0.55 9.42 11.87
CA ASP A 111 0.71 8.81 13.20
C ASP A 111 2.00 7.97 13.33
N GLN A 112 2.48 7.41 12.23
CA GLN A 112 3.71 6.63 12.14
C GLN A 112 4.65 7.16 11.05
N ALA A 113 4.87 8.47 11.08
CA ALA A 113 5.66 9.21 10.09
C ALA A 113 7.04 8.60 9.83
N ASP A 114 7.72 8.11 10.86
CA ASP A 114 9.07 7.54 10.71
C ASP A 114 9.04 6.24 9.89
N ALA A 115 8.06 5.38 10.10
CA ALA A 115 7.92 4.16 9.30
C ALA A 115 7.61 4.48 7.84
N VAL A 116 6.73 5.45 7.61
CA VAL A 116 6.38 5.94 6.27
C VAL A 116 7.60 6.52 5.57
N ARG A 117 8.38 7.38 6.24
CA ARG A 117 9.63 7.96 5.70
C ARG A 117 10.66 6.89 5.36
N ILE A 118 10.85 5.90 6.24
CA ILE A 118 11.77 4.78 5.97
C ILE A 118 11.29 4.01 4.73
N MET A 119 10.00 3.69 4.64
CA MET A 119 9.46 2.96 3.51
C MET A 119 9.57 3.74 2.20
N ASP A 120 9.25 5.03 2.21
CA ASP A 120 9.35 5.91 1.04
C ASP A 120 10.80 6.06 0.54
N ALA A 121 11.75 6.14 1.47
CA ALA A 121 13.16 6.22 1.11
C ALA A 121 13.73 4.87 0.62
N TRP A 122 13.25 3.78 1.18
CA TRP A 122 13.77 2.44 0.87
C TRP A 122 13.15 1.84 -0.40
N TRP A 123 11.87 2.01 -0.62
CA TRP A 123 11.12 1.40 -1.70
C TRP A 123 11.73 1.61 -3.09
N PRO A 124 12.02 2.83 -3.55
CA PRO A 124 12.60 3.05 -4.88
C PRO A 124 13.99 2.41 -5.02
N ARG A 125 14.76 2.39 -3.94
CA ARG A 125 16.08 1.73 -3.94
C ARG A 125 15.96 0.22 -4.03
N TRP A 126 15.00 -0.34 -3.33
CA TRP A 126 14.72 -1.77 -3.38
C TRP A 126 14.24 -2.19 -4.76
N MET A 127 13.25 -1.48 -5.31
CA MET A 127 12.76 -1.76 -6.67
C MET A 127 13.88 -1.69 -7.70
N ARG A 128 14.73 -0.69 -7.60
CA ARG A 128 15.88 -0.56 -8.49
C ARG A 128 16.87 -1.72 -8.33
N ALA A 129 17.22 -2.07 -7.12
CA ALA A 129 18.15 -3.16 -6.84
C ALA A 129 17.64 -4.52 -7.33
N GLU A 130 16.34 -4.76 -7.24
CA GLU A 130 15.71 -6.01 -7.64
C GLU A 130 15.52 -6.13 -9.14
N PHE A 131 15.01 -5.10 -9.79
CA PHE A 131 14.57 -5.18 -11.17
C PHE A 131 15.56 -4.62 -12.20
N GLN A 132 16.32 -3.58 -11.86
CA GLN A 132 17.23 -2.96 -12.83
C GLN A 132 18.32 -3.92 -13.37
N PRO A 133 18.92 -4.82 -12.56
CA PRO A 133 19.89 -5.77 -13.09
C PRO A 133 19.33 -6.71 -14.15
N LEU A 134 18.05 -7.03 -14.07
CA LEU A 134 17.37 -7.92 -15.02
C LEU A 134 16.84 -7.19 -16.23
N LEU A 135 16.32 -5.99 -16.06
CA LEU A 135 15.68 -5.22 -17.12
C LEU A 135 16.66 -4.32 -17.89
N GLY A 136 17.82 -4.03 -17.30
CA GLY A 136 18.69 -2.96 -17.77
C GLY A 136 18.14 -1.58 -17.39
N ARG A 137 18.97 -0.55 -17.50
CA ARG A 137 18.63 0.79 -17.02
C ARG A 137 17.45 1.40 -17.80
N SER A 138 17.50 1.37 -19.12
CA SER A 138 16.48 2.02 -19.96
C SER A 138 15.10 1.44 -19.70
N LEU A 139 14.96 0.12 -19.83
CA LEU A 139 13.67 -0.53 -19.63
C LEU A 139 13.15 -0.39 -18.18
N PHE A 140 14.07 -0.43 -17.19
CA PHE A 140 13.67 -0.18 -15.81
C PHE A 140 13.12 1.23 -15.64
N ASP A 141 13.77 2.26 -16.18
CA ASP A 141 13.34 3.66 -16.04
C ASP A 141 12.00 3.88 -16.78
N ASP A 142 11.77 3.25 -17.93
CA ASP A 142 10.50 3.27 -18.65
C ASP A 142 9.36 2.61 -17.85
N VAL A 143 9.60 1.41 -17.33
CA VAL A 143 8.62 0.69 -16.51
C VAL A 143 8.35 1.44 -15.20
N ALA A 144 9.36 2.01 -14.58
CA ALA A 144 9.21 2.82 -13.38
C ALA A 144 8.35 4.07 -13.64
N GLY A 145 8.58 4.74 -14.77
CA GLY A 145 7.77 5.89 -15.17
C GLY A 145 6.32 5.53 -15.50
N MET A 146 6.11 4.43 -16.21
CA MET A 146 4.76 3.98 -16.60
C MET A 146 3.92 3.48 -15.41
N ASN A 147 4.55 2.79 -14.46
CA ASN A 147 3.85 2.12 -13.37
C ASN A 147 4.02 2.80 -12.02
N GLU A 148 4.61 4.00 -12.01
CA GLU A 148 4.86 4.72 -10.77
C GLU A 148 5.53 3.84 -9.70
N LEU A 149 6.54 3.07 -10.09
CA LEU A 149 7.33 2.24 -9.17
C LEU A 149 7.91 3.04 -8.00
N VAL A 150 8.00 4.34 -8.19
CA VAL A 150 8.33 5.29 -7.16
C VAL A 150 7.06 6.00 -6.73
N ASN A 151 6.63 5.71 -5.52
CA ASN A 151 5.50 6.38 -4.96
C ASN A 151 5.87 7.83 -4.60
N ALA A 152 5.26 8.78 -5.27
CA ALA A 152 5.42 10.18 -4.93
C ALA A 152 4.50 10.51 -3.73
N PRO A 153 5.03 10.95 -2.59
CA PRO A 153 4.24 11.14 -1.39
C PRO A 153 3.18 12.25 -1.51
N ASN A 154 3.28 13.10 -2.51
CA ASN A 154 2.36 14.22 -2.70
C ASN A 154 1.37 14.04 -3.85
N ASN A 155 1.33 12.91 -4.43
CA ASN A 155 0.42 12.65 -5.45
C ASN A 155 -0.89 12.16 -4.83
N GLY A 156 -1.96 12.85 -5.08
CA GLY A 156 -3.25 12.66 -4.44
C GLY A 156 -3.79 11.25 -4.33
N GLY A 157 -3.14 10.36 -4.93
CA GLY A 157 -3.51 8.99 -4.92
C GLY A 157 -2.75 8.09 -3.99
N GLN A 158 -2.33 8.52 -3.02
CA GLN A 158 -1.46 8.01 -2.05
C GLN A 158 -1.47 6.62 -1.53
N HIS A 159 -2.38 5.91 -1.94
CA HIS A 159 -2.45 4.51 -1.77
C HIS A 159 -1.67 3.77 -2.79
N LEU A 160 -0.92 4.45 -3.40
CA LEU A 160 -0.16 4.24 -4.38
C LEU A 160 0.80 3.29 -4.15
N GLY A 161 0.80 2.50 -4.49
CA GLY A 161 1.75 1.62 -4.54
C GLY A 161 2.19 1.22 -5.80
N SER A 162 2.10 2.03 -6.64
CA SER A 162 2.90 1.73 -7.74
C SER A 162 2.52 0.46 -8.52
N ALA A 163 3.44 -0.19 -9.08
CA ALA A 163 3.28 -1.46 -9.77
C ALA A 163 2.66 -2.60 -8.94
N TRP A 164 2.50 -2.39 -7.65
CA TRP A 164 1.89 -3.34 -6.75
C TRP A 164 0.41 -3.04 -6.46
N GLN A 165 -0.14 -2.06 -7.12
CA GLN A 165 -1.56 -1.72 -7.00
C GLN A 165 -2.48 -2.48 -7.92
#